data_2c03735819729d47ee54a74f067299a2
#
_entry.id   2c03735819729d47ee54a74f067299a2
#
_cell.length_a   1.000
_cell.length_b   1.000
_cell.length_c   1.000
_cell.angle_alpha   90.00
_cell.angle_beta   90.00
_cell.angle_gamma   90.00
#
_symmetry.space_group_name_H-M   'P 1'
#
loop_
_entity.id
_entity.type
_entity.pdbx_description
1 polymer ?
#
loop_
_entity_poly.entity_id
_entity_poly.type
_entity_poly.pdbx_seq_one_letter_code
_entity_poly.pdbx_strand_id
1 'polypeptide(L)'
;MIRTRLCGFALLCAIAMVYGCSLATDSDDVAVHGNPVITTEDDIPAVIAAMTLEEKVGQMVQTDIAAATPQDVRQFGIGSIISLIPEGNLKTTQAWRSIADDYQQEALQTRLGIPMVFAIDAVHGHSYFDGNSVILPHNIGLGATRNPRLVEQLAKLTAKELSATGVRWTFSPTIAVARNIRWGRTFESFGETVQLQQMFATPFVEGYQGADLTAAYAVGATAKHFVADGAVDDGVDRGNATVTEMQLRAMHLPGFIDAIDLGVVSIMASFSSVNGEKVHGSKALLTDLLKNELGFDGVVLTDWEGIDIGGLTLKEGLNAGFDMFMFAQSWKTSMPAMIELVESGEVPMARIDDAVTRILRMKLRLGLFSRPMSSPQYADSMGSTAHRDLARQAVRESLVLLKNDAGILPLDKQQSVVVVGSHANNVAYQCGGWTKKWQGAHTDLYGHPARPVDGATSIIDGIRNLIGYDNVIDAGVSGFNDVADVAIVVVGETPYAEGQGDRAAADLVLSSEQRTLIQRYHDAGTQVITVLISGRPLLVGDQINQSAAFVAAWLPGSEGEGVAEVLFGDYDFSGKLGFSWPRNANQIPINVGDPDYDPLYEYGYGMTYGRSMVSE
;
A
#
# COMPACT_ATOMS: atom_id res chain seq x y z
N MET A 1 34.14 -63.78 27.02
CA MET A 1 35.58 -63.75 27.38
C MET A 1 35.91 -62.31 27.73
N ILE A 2 35.85 -61.91 29.02
CA ILE A 2 36.96 -61.83 29.96
C ILE A 2 38.09 -60.94 29.40
N ARG A 3 38.40 -59.80 29.98
CA ARG A 3 38.81 -59.33 31.34
C ARG A 3 38.94 -57.80 31.35
N THR A 4 38.28 -57.08 32.21
CA THR A 4 38.68 -56.46 33.53
C THR A 4 40.16 -56.10 33.75
N ARG A 5 40.36 -54.81 34.17
CA ARG A 5 41.14 -54.31 35.35
C ARG A 5 41.19 -52.77 35.24
N LEU A 6 40.67 -51.97 36.08
CA LEU A 6 40.81 -51.55 37.51
C LEU A 6 42.17 -50.97 37.93
N CYS A 7 42.03 -49.80 38.60
CA CYS A 7 42.92 -49.07 39.53
C CYS A 7 43.87 -48.06 38.90
N GLY A 8 43.90 -46.79 39.35
CA GLY A 8 44.19 -46.34 40.69
C GLY A 8 44.03 -44.83 40.90
N PHE A 9 43.61 -44.51 42.09
CA PHE A 9 43.54 -43.20 42.74
C PHE A 9 44.92 -42.55 42.92
N ALA A 10 45.01 -41.24 42.67
CA ALA A 10 45.92 -40.34 43.34
C ALA A 10 45.36 -38.95 43.47
N LEU A 11 45.04 -38.54 44.67
CA LEU A 11 44.64 -37.24 45.17
C LEU A 11 45.90 -36.37 45.35
N LEU A 12 45.89 -35.16 44.70
CA LEU A 12 46.82 -34.09 45.12
C LEU A 12 46.13 -32.75 45.03
N CYS A 13 45.95 -32.14 46.19
CA CYS A 13 45.54 -30.72 46.32
C CYS A 13 46.67 -29.81 45.86
N ALA A 14 46.29 -28.76 45.06
CA ALA A 14 47.09 -27.53 44.95
C ALA A 14 46.24 -26.36 44.63
N ILE A 15 46.03 -25.50 45.57
CA ILE A 15 45.98 -24.04 45.65
C ILE A 15 45.41 -23.29 44.44
N ALA A 16 44.25 -22.68 44.68
CA ALA A 16 43.64 -21.66 43.88
C ALA A 16 44.47 -20.36 43.87
N MET A 17 44.94 -19.93 42.72
CA MET A 17 45.22 -18.52 42.44
C MET A 17 44.10 -17.96 41.58
N VAL A 18 43.32 -17.05 42.18
CA VAL A 18 42.32 -16.24 41.51
C VAL A 18 43.06 -15.21 40.64
N TYR A 19 43.12 -15.45 39.36
CA TYR A 19 43.31 -14.37 38.37
C TYR A 19 41.94 -14.01 37.83
N GLY A 20 41.47 -12.83 38.23
CA GLY A 20 40.32 -12.17 37.63
C GLY A 20 40.65 -11.84 36.18
N CYS A 21 40.13 -12.63 35.24
CA CYS A 21 40.07 -12.24 33.84
C CYS A 21 38.75 -11.47 33.67
N SER A 22 38.87 -10.17 33.68
CA SER A 22 37.85 -9.27 33.18
C SER A 22 37.66 -9.59 31.69
N LEU A 23 36.54 -10.20 31.34
CA LEU A 23 36.08 -10.25 29.96
C LEU A 23 35.69 -8.83 29.60
N ALA A 24 36.64 -8.05 29.05
CA ALA A 24 36.35 -6.91 28.23
C ALA A 24 35.59 -7.47 27.02
N THR A 25 34.33 -7.14 26.92
CA THR A 25 33.59 -7.21 25.66
C THR A 25 34.24 -6.14 24.79
N ASP A 26 35.19 -6.52 23.95
CA ASP A 26 35.57 -5.73 22.81
C ASP A 26 34.36 -5.69 21.89
N SER A 27 33.53 -4.65 22.06
CA SER A 27 32.79 -4.11 20.95
C SER A 27 33.86 -3.44 20.07
N ASP A 28 34.35 -4.17 19.09
CA ASP A 28 35.05 -3.55 17.97
C ASP A 28 34.04 -2.62 17.25
N ASP A 29 33.83 -1.43 17.85
CA ASP A 29 33.39 -0.25 17.13
C ASP A 29 34.47 0.02 16.10
N VAL A 30 34.21 -0.38 14.86
CA VAL A 30 34.99 0.06 13.70
C VAL A 30 34.72 1.56 13.57
N ALA A 31 35.45 2.35 14.35
CA ALA A 31 35.56 3.78 14.17
C ALA A 31 36.31 4.03 12.85
N VAL A 32 35.56 4.02 11.75
CA VAL A 32 36.05 4.49 10.45
C VAL A 32 36.17 6.01 10.55
N HIS A 33 37.42 6.47 10.72
CA HIS A 33 37.84 7.86 10.53
C HIS A 33 37.08 8.89 11.37
N GLY A 34 37.46 9.26 12.54
CA GLY A 34 37.20 10.50 13.29
C GLY A 34 36.00 11.41 12.92
N ASN A 35 35.06 10.91 12.14
CA ASN A 35 33.84 11.60 11.68
C ASN A 35 32.76 11.54 12.77
N PRO A 36 31.93 12.58 12.90
CA PRO A 36 30.84 12.57 13.84
C PRO A 36 29.86 11.43 13.52
N VAL A 37 29.52 10.64 14.55
CA VAL A 37 28.56 9.52 14.46
C VAL A 37 27.21 10.00 14.99
N ILE A 38 26.10 9.63 14.30
CA ILE A 38 24.73 9.95 14.75
C ILE A 38 24.23 8.82 15.66
N THR A 39 24.04 9.14 16.92
CA THR A 39 23.41 8.26 17.94
C THR A 39 22.14 8.87 18.51
N THR A 40 22.02 10.19 18.47
CA THR A 40 20.89 11.00 18.91
C THR A 40 20.62 12.12 17.90
N GLU A 41 19.45 12.78 18.01
CA GLU A 41 19.13 13.94 17.16
C GLU A 41 20.10 15.12 17.40
N ASP A 42 20.69 15.22 18.59
CA ASP A 42 21.65 16.28 18.94
C ASP A 42 22.99 16.16 18.16
N ASP A 43 23.29 14.99 17.60
CA ASP A 43 24.51 14.76 16.78
C ASP A 43 24.34 15.28 15.33
N ILE A 44 23.10 15.43 14.85
CA ILE A 44 22.79 15.77 13.45
C ILE A 44 23.44 17.09 13.02
N PRO A 45 23.39 18.19 13.78
CA PRO A 45 24.02 19.45 13.37
C PRO A 45 25.54 19.33 13.11
N ALA A 46 26.25 18.53 13.92
CA ALA A 46 27.69 18.32 13.76
C ALA A 46 28.00 17.53 12.47
N VAL A 47 27.17 16.55 12.13
CA VAL A 47 27.32 15.79 10.87
C VAL A 47 27.05 16.70 9.67
N ILE A 48 25.96 17.49 9.69
CA ILE A 48 25.64 18.45 8.61
C ILE A 48 26.76 19.46 8.40
N ALA A 49 27.36 19.97 9.47
CA ALA A 49 28.49 20.90 9.38
C ALA A 49 29.74 20.24 8.76
N ALA A 50 29.90 18.93 8.88
CA ALA A 50 31.00 18.16 8.28
C ALA A 50 30.73 17.74 6.83
N MET A 51 29.48 17.81 6.33
CA MET A 51 29.10 17.44 4.96
C MET A 51 29.50 18.49 3.94
N THR A 52 29.97 18.03 2.76
CA THR A 52 30.07 18.88 1.56
C THR A 52 28.67 19.12 0.97
N LEU A 53 28.57 20.08 0.04
CA LEU A 53 27.31 20.34 -0.67
C LEU A 53 26.85 19.13 -1.47
N GLU A 54 27.77 18.44 -2.14
CA GLU A 54 27.50 17.23 -2.94
C GLU A 54 26.95 16.11 -2.06
N GLU A 55 27.53 15.91 -0.87
CA GLU A 55 27.03 14.90 0.08
C GLU A 55 25.65 15.24 0.62
N LYS A 56 25.36 16.51 0.86
CA LYS A 56 24.04 16.98 1.25
C LYS A 56 23.00 16.72 0.16
N VAL A 57 23.30 17.13 -1.08
CA VAL A 57 22.43 16.92 -2.23
C VAL A 57 22.25 15.44 -2.51
N GLY A 58 23.30 14.61 -2.37
CA GLY A 58 23.19 13.15 -2.48
C GLY A 58 22.13 12.55 -1.54
N GLN A 59 22.10 13.01 -0.28
CA GLN A 59 21.09 12.56 0.67
C GLN A 59 19.64 12.95 0.27
N MET A 60 19.46 14.03 -0.48
CA MET A 60 18.16 14.49 -0.96
C MET A 60 17.65 13.72 -2.18
N VAL A 61 18.46 12.82 -2.76
CA VAL A 61 18.10 12.02 -3.94
C VAL A 61 17.51 10.68 -3.53
N GLN A 62 16.34 10.36 -4.10
CA GLN A 62 15.78 9.02 -4.17
C GLN A 62 15.71 8.62 -5.65
N THR A 63 16.27 7.46 -6.00
CA THR A 63 16.31 6.97 -7.38
C THR A 63 15.84 5.52 -7.50
N ASP A 64 15.39 5.14 -8.71
CA ASP A 64 14.99 3.77 -9.00
C ASP A 64 16.19 2.82 -9.06
N ILE A 65 15.99 1.59 -8.59
CA ILE A 65 17.02 0.56 -8.62
C ILE A 65 17.55 0.27 -10.03
N ALA A 66 16.75 0.48 -11.06
CA ALA A 66 17.19 0.30 -12.45
C ALA A 66 18.05 1.48 -12.98
N ALA A 67 18.02 2.63 -12.30
CA ALA A 67 18.73 3.84 -12.73
C ALA A 67 20.05 4.10 -11.99
N ALA A 68 20.32 3.41 -10.87
CA ALA A 68 21.54 3.56 -10.10
C ALA A 68 22.09 2.19 -9.66
N THR A 69 23.41 2.05 -9.74
CA THR A 69 24.12 0.88 -9.22
C THR A 69 24.52 1.08 -7.76
N PRO A 70 24.89 0.01 -7.02
CA PRO A 70 25.47 0.16 -5.68
C PRO A 70 26.69 1.10 -5.67
N GLN A 71 27.54 1.05 -6.70
CA GLN A 71 28.71 1.94 -6.84
C GLN A 71 28.29 3.41 -7.02
N ASP A 72 27.17 3.69 -7.70
CA ASP A 72 26.63 5.06 -7.79
C ASP A 72 26.23 5.57 -6.40
N VAL A 73 25.65 4.73 -5.54
CA VAL A 73 25.35 5.10 -4.14
C VAL A 73 26.60 5.52 -3.40
N ARG A 74 27.68 4.76 -3.50
CA ARG A 74 28.96 5.11 -2.87
C ARG A 74 29.56 6.39 -3.44
N GLN A 75 29.52 6.55 -4.77
CA GLN A 75 30.15 7.68 -5.45
C GLN A 75 29.43 9.01 -5.17
N PHE A 76 28.10 9.00 -5.15
CA PHE A 76 27.27 10.20 -5.09
C PHE A 76 26.57 10.40 -3.75
N GLY A 77 26.71 9.48 -2.80
CA GLY A 77 26.08 9.57 -1.48
C GLY A 77 24.55 9.54 -1.53
N ILE A 78 23.97 8.79 -2.49
CA ILE A 78 22.51 8.71 -2.71
C ILE A 78 21.80 8.29 -1.42
N GLY A 79 20.78 9.07 -1.02
CA GLY A 79 20.11 8.93 0.25
C GLY A 79 19.08 7.80 0.32
N SER A 80 18.47 7.44 -0.82
CA SER A 80 17.41 6.44 -0.89
C SER A 80 17.35 5.76 -2.26
N ILE A 81 16.97 4.48 -2.24
CA ILE A 81 16.62 3.69 -3.43
C ILE A 81 15.16 3.29 -3.35
N ILE A 82 14.42 3.49 -4.44
CA ILE A 82 13.09 2.94 -4.63
C ILE A 82 13.17 1.67 -5.48
N SER A 83 12.48 0.61 -5.06
CA SER A 83 12.38 -0.62 -5.82
C SER A 83 11.01 -0.72 -6.48
N LEU A 84 10.95 -0.38 -7.75
CA LEU A 84 9.76 -0.59 -8.58
C LEU A 84 9.83 -1.87 -9.41
N ILE A 85 10.55 -2.86 -9.02
CA ILE A 85 10.72 -4.16 -9.67
C ILE A 85 12.13 -4.29 -10.26
N PRO A 86 13.05 -4.96 -9.58
CA PRO A 86 14.23 -5.45 -10.26
C PRO A 86 13.75 -6.41 -11.36
N GLU A 87 14.23 -6.23 -12.58
CA GLU A 87 14.04 -7.24 -13.62
C GLU A 87 14.71 -8.54 -13.13
N GLY A 88 13.90 -9.55 -12.86
CA GLY A 88 14.39 -10.83 -12.38
C GLY A 88 13.39 -11.52 -11.45
N ASN A 89 13.47 -12.82 -11.39
CA ASN A 89 12.56 -13.68 -10.63
C ASN A 89 12.94 -13.66 -9.12
N LEU A 90 12.71 -12.56 -8.42
CA LEU A 90 13.03 -12.40 -7.00
C LEU A 90 11.97 -13.03 -6.09
N LYS A 91 11.90 -14.37 -6.12
CA LYS A 91 10.90 -15.16 -5.37
C LYS A 91 11.23 -15.41 -3.91
N THR A 92 12.38 -14.99 -3.41
CA THR A 92 12.78 -15.25 -2.03
C THR A 92 13.13 -13.96 -1.29
N THR A 93 12.79 -13.92 -0.01
CA THR A 93 13.16 -12.81 0.87
C THR A 93 14.69 -12.61 0.94
N GLN A 94 15.46 -13.70 0.83
CA GLN A 94 16.92 -13.63 0.79
C GLN A 94 17.43 -12.88 -0.45
N ALA A 95 16.87 -13.14 -1.64
CA ALA A 95 17.29 -12.47 -2.86
C ALA A 95 17.05 -10.95 -2.77
N TRP A 96 15.90 -10.54 -2.23
CA TRP A 96 15.61 -9.14 -1.97
C TRP A 96 16.58 -8.51 -0.97
N ARG A 97 16.82 -9.18 0.17
CA ARG A 97 17.77 -8.70 1.18
C ARG A 97 19.18 -8.56 0.61
N SER A 98 19.63 -9.55 -0.19
CA SER A 98 20.97 -9.46 -0.79
C SER A 98 21.15 -8.19 -1.62
N ILE A 99 20.14 -7.82 -2.41
CA ILE A 99 20.18 -6.57 -3.19
C ILE A 99 20.19 -5.36 -2.25
N ALA A 100 19.28 -5.29 -1.28
CA ALA A 100 19.23 -4.18 -0.34
C ALA A 100 20.55 -4.03 0.43
N ASP A 101 21.16 -5.14 0.85
CA ASP A 101 22.42 -5.17 1.57
C ASP A 101 23.62 -4.76 0.70
N ASP A 102 23.64 -5.11 -0.61
CA ASP A 102 24.67 -4.68 -1.54
C ASP A 102 24.70 -3.13 -1.67
N TYR A 103 23.53 -2.51 -1.82
CA TYR A 103 23.41 -1.04 -1.86
C TYR A 103 23.80 -0.41 -0.51
N GLN A 104 23.36 -1.02 0.59
CA GLN A 104 23.67 -0.52 1.92
C GLN A 104 25.14 -0.58 2.26
N GLN A 105 25.84 -1.67 1.88
CA GLN A 105 27.27 -1.80 2.08
C GLN A 105 28.04 -0.67 1.38
N GLU A 106 27.66 -0.30 0.17
CA GLU A 106 28.28 0.80 -0.56
C GLU A 106 27.97 2.17 0.07
N ALA A 107 26.76 2.37 0.60
CA ALA A 107 26.43 3.58 1.36
C ALA A 107 27.30 3.74 2.61
N LEU A 108 27.52 2.66 3.35
CA LEU A 108 28.36 2.64 4.55
C LEU A 108 29.86 2.86 4.25
N GLN A 109 30.30 2.65 3.01
CA GLN A 109 31.68 2.93 2.57
C GLN A 109 31.89 4.37 2.08
N THR A 110 30.85 5.22 2.09
CA THR A 110 31.01 6.66 1.85
C THR A 110 31.86 7.31 2.96
N ARG A 111 32.37 8.51 2.73
CA ARG A 111 33.23 9.22 3.70
C ARG A 111 32.59 9.36 5.09
N LEU A 112 31.27 9.59 5.14
CA LEU A 112 30.52 9.75 6.40
C LEU A 112 29.80 8.49 6.86
N GLY A 113 29.74 7.44 6.03
CA GLY A 113 29.09 6.19 6.37
C GLY A 113 27.59 6.33 6.65
N ILE A 114 26.92 7.32 6.06
CA ILE A 114 25.48 7.54 6.26
C ILE A 114 24.72 6.42 5.56
N PRO A 115 23.89 5.63 6.30
CA PRO A 115 23.12 4.55 5.70
C PRO A 115 22.09 5.10 4.71
N MET A 116 21.82 4.38 3.63
CA MET A 116 20.67 4.67 2.78
C MET A 116 19.39 4.04 3.32
N VAL A 117 18.22 4.44 2.78
CA VAL A 117 16.94 3.79 3.07
C VAL A 117 16.35 3.19 1.79
N PHE A 118 15.87 1.95 1.89
CA PHE A 118 15.20 1.26 0.79
C PHE A 118 13.69 1.40 0.93
N ALA A 119 13.01 1.88 -0.13
CA ALA A 119 11.59 2.22 -0.11
C ALA A 119 10.80 1.48 -1.21
N ILE A 120 9.48 1.34 -1.03
CA ILE A 120 8.57 0.74 -2.02
C ILE A 120 7.11 1.21 -1.82
N ASP A 121 6.30 1.17 -2.89
CA ASP A 121 4.85 1.37 -2.84
C ASP A 121 4.13 0.09 -2.38
N ALA A 122 4.00 -0.13 -1.08
CA ALA A 122 3.22 -1.24 -0.54
C ALA A 122 1.80 -0.77 -0.17
N VAL A 123 1.03 -0.36 -1.15
CA VAL A 123 -0.30 0.26 -0.94
C VAL A 123 -1.36 -0.73 -0.44
N HIS A 124 -1.19 -2.04 -0.71
CA HIS A 124 -2.10 -3.09 -0.24
C HIS A 124 -1.36 -4.44 -0.02
N GLY A 125 -0.37 -4.44 0.85
CA GLY A 125 0.54 -5.56 1.11
C GLY A 125 1.84 -5.43 0.32
N HIS A 126 2.76 -6.40 0.48
CA HIS A 126 4.02 -6.44 -0.29
C HIS A 126 3.75 -6.95 -1.72
N SER A 127 2.99 -6.17 -2.50
CA SER A 127 2.42 -6.54 -3.79
C SER A 127 3.43 -6.70 -4.92
N TYR A 128 4.68 -6.26 -4.73
CA TYR A 128 5.77 -6.40 -5.72
C TYR A 128 6.64 -7.63 -5.50
N PHE A 129 6.48 -8.35 -4.41
CA PHE A 129 7.24 -9.57 -4.15
C PHE A 129 6.74 -10.73 -5.03
N ASP A 130 7.62 -11.36 -5.80
CA ASP A 130 7.25 -12.41 -6.77
C ASP A 130 6.97 -13.80 -6.16
N GLY A 131 7.16 -13.96 -4.85
CA GLY A 131 6.84 -15.18 -4.12
C GLY A 131 5.44 -15.17 -3.50
N ASN A 132 5.33 -15.74 -2.32
CA ASN A 132 4.08 -16.01 -1.62
C ASN A 132 3.60 -14.90 -0.67
N SER A 133 3.92 -13.62 -0.93
CA SER A 133 3.39 -12.50 -0.13
C SER A 133 1.86 -12.48 -0.13
N VAL A 134 1.29 -11.79 0.84
CA VAL A 134 -0.15 -11.58 0.91
C VAL A 134 -0.52 -10.26 0.24
N ILE A 135 -1.47 -10.30 -0.70
CA ILE A 135 -2.07 -9.10 -1.29
C ILE A 135 -3.40 -8.83 -0.60
N LEU A 136 -3.50 -7.66 0.04
CA LEU A 136 -4.65 -7.26 0.82
C LEU A 136 -5.76 -6.68 -0.06
N PRO A 137 -7.01 -6.60 0.42
CA PRO A 137 -8.01 -5.74 -0.20
C PRO A 137 -7.50 -4.30 -0.32
N HIS A 138 -7.83 -3.62 -1.41
CA HIS A 138 -7.55 -2.18 -1.53
C HIS A 138 -8.35 -1.34 -0.53
N ASN A 139 -7.94 -0.09 -0.32
CA ASN A 139 -8.52 0.81 0.67
C ASN A 139 -10.04 0.97 0.54
N ILE A 140 -10.60 0.94 -0.67
CA ILE A 140 -12.06 0.97 -0.88
C ILE A 140 -12.75 -0.20 -0.15
N GLY A 141 -12.18 -1.39 -0.21
CA GLY A 141 -12.64 -2.56 0.54
C GLY A 141 -12.37 -2.43 2.03
N LEU A 142 -11.17 -1.98 2.42
CA LEU A 142 -10.84 -1.75 3.84
C LEU A 142 -11.75 -0.68 4.47
N GLY A 143 -12.08 0.38 3.74
CA GLY A 143 -13.05 1.39 4.15
C GLY A 143 -14.44 0.80 4.41
N ALA A 144 -14.85 -0.22 3.64
CA ALA A 144 -16.12 -0.89 3.84
C ALA A 144 -16.17 -1.72 5.14
N THR A 145 -15.02 -2.20 5.65
CA THR A 145 -14.97 -3.01 6.89
C THR A 145 -15.41 -2.24 8.13
N ARG A 146 -15.19 -0.93 8.17
CA ARG A 146 -15.38 -0.10 9.40
C ARG A 146 -14.58 -0.63 10.60
N ASN A 147 -13.51 -1.38 10.38
CA ASN A 147 -12.71 -2.04 11.40
C ASN A 147 -11.26 -1.49 11.46
N PRO A 148 -11.01 -0.40 12.20
CA PRO A 148 -9.67 0.18 12.29
C PRO A 148 -8.64 -0.76 12.93
N ARG A 149 -9.07 -1.60 13.88
CA ARG A 149 -8.18 -2.59 14.51
C ARG A 149 -7.67 -3.64 13.52
N LEU A 150 -8.53 -4.09 12.61
CA LEU A 150 -8.13 -5.00 11.53
C LEU A 150 -7.09 -4.32 10.63
N VAL A 151 -7.31 -3.06 10.27
CA VAL A 151 -6.40 -2.29 9.41
C VAL A 151 -5.03 -2.11 10.06
N GLU A 152 -4.94 -1.82 11.35
CA GLU A 152 -3.68 -1.80 12.11
C GLU A 152 -2.94 -3.15 12.00
N GLN A 153 -3.65 -4.26 12.19
CA GLN A 153 -3.07 -5.60 12.08
C GLN A 153 -2.55 -5.90 10.67
N LEU A 154 -3.29 -5.49 9.64
CA LEU A 154 -2.90 -5.64 8.22
C LEU A 154 -1.67 -4.79 7.87
N ALA A 155 -1.61 -3.55 8.35
CA ALA A 155 -0.44 -2.69 8.18
C ALA A 155 0.79 -3.29 8.89
N LYS A 156 0.63 -3.84 10.09
CA LYS A 156 1.70 -4.54 10.82
C LYS A 156 2.15 -5.83 10.13
N LEU A 157 1.22 -6.57 9.53
CA LEU A 157 1.52 -7.72 8.68
C LEU A 157 2.40 -7.29 7.52
N THR A 158 1.97 -6.24 6.79
CA THR A 158 2.70 -5.68 5.65
C THR A 158 4.09 -5.22 6.06
N ALA A 159 4.22 -4.52 7.20
CA ALA A 159 5.52 -4.10 7.75
C ALA A 159 6.48 -5.27 7.98
N LYS A 160 5.98 -6.40 8.53
CA LYS A 160 6.79 -7.61 8.71
C LYS A 160 7.25 -8.20 7.37
N GLU A 161 6.37 -8.28 6.37
CA GLU A 161 6.72 -8.77 5.04
C GLU A 161 7.71 -7.85 4.32
N LEU A 162 7.57 -6.53 4.46
CA LEU A 162 8.52 -5.56 3.95
C LEU A 162 9.89 -5.68 4.63
N SER A 163 9.93 -5.71 5.96
CA SER A 163 11.19 -5.85 6.71
C SER A 163 11.91 -7.16 6.39
N ALA A 164 11.17 -8.23 6.10
CA ALA A 164 11.71 -9.52 5.67
C ALA A 164 12.47 -9.45 4.33
N THR A 165 12.24 -8.42 3.53
CA THR A 165 12.89 -8.17 2.23
C THR A 165 13.94 -7.03 2.28
N GLY A 166 14.19 -6.44 3.46
CA GLY A 166 15.13 -5.34 3.64
C GLY A 166 14.53 -3.95 3.40
N VAL A 167 13.24 -3.87 3.06
CA VAL A 167 12.53 -2.60 2.89
C VAL A 167 12.23 -1.99 4.27
N ARG A 168 12.59 -0.71 4.45
CA ARG A 168 12.43 0.01 5.72
C ARG A 168 11.55 1.25 5.62
N TRP A 169 11.01 1.53 4.44
CA TRP A 169 10.15 2.67 4.18
C TRP A 169 9.10 2.30 3.13
N THR A 170 7.85 2.74 3.33
CA THR A 170 6.77 2.49 2.37
C THR A 170 5.99 3.76 2.07
N PHE A 171 5.53 3.90 0.82
CA PHE A 171 4.68 5.01 0.37
C PHE A 171 3.20 4.66 0.56
N SER A 172 2.83 4.45 1.81
CA SER A 172 1.49 4.10 2.29
C SER A 172 1.33 4.62 3.73
N PRO A 173 0.12 5.05 4.14
CA PRO A 173 -1.18 4.94 3.47
C PRO A 173 -1.50 6.10 2.51
N THR A 174 -2.35 5.80 1.50
CA THR A 174 -3.10 6.83 0.79
C THR A 174 -4.29 7.26 1.65
N ILE A 175 -4.37 8.55 2.02
CA ILE A 175 -5.42 9.11 2.89
C ILE A 175 -6.24 10.22 2.21
N ALA A 176 -6.34 10.15 0.89
CA ALA A 176 -7.15 11.05 0.09
C ALA A 176 -8.66 10.82 0.31
N VAL A 177 -9.43 11.91 0.44
CA VAL A 177 -10.90 11.87 0.43
C VAL A 177 -11.36 11.95 -1.02
N ALA A 178 -11.82 10.84 -1.60
CA ALA A 178 -12.26 10.81 -2.99
C ALA A 178 -13.68 11.32 -3.13
N ARG A 179 -13.85 12.46 -3.83
CA ARG A 179 -15.15 13.14 -4.01
C ARG A 179 -15.79 12.89 -5.37
N ASN A 180 -15.09 12.19 -6.28
CA ASN A 180 -15.60 11.91 -7.61
C ASN A 180 -15.14 10.52 -8.07
N ILE A 181 -16.08 9.59 -8.19
CA ILE A 181 -15.80 8.19 -8.57
C ILE A 181 -15.30 8.02 -10.02
N ARG A 182 -15.26 9.08 -10.83
CA ARG A 182 -14.59 9.08 -12.14
C ARG A 182 -13.07 9.00 -12.01
N TRP A 183 -12.51 9.45 -10.88
CA TRP A 183 -11.09 9.48 -10.62
C TRP A 183 -10.51 8.07 -10.56
N GLY A 184 -9.42 7.81 -11.32
CA GLY A 184 -8.81 6.51 -11.47
C GLY A 184 -8.17 5.96 -10.18
N ARG A 185 -7.98 6.80 -9.15
CA ARG A 185 -7.45 6.40 -7.85
C ARG A 185 -8.52 6.25 -6.76
N THR A 186 -9.80 6.22 -7.14
CA THR A 186 -10.91 6.05 -6.19
C THR A 186 -10.71 4.85 -5.26
N PHE A 187 -10.20 3.72 -5.78
CA PHE A 187 -9.99 2.51 -4.98
C PHE A 187 -8.85 2.62 -3.95
N GLU A 188 -7.96 3.60 -4.10
CA GLU A 188 -6.91 3.90 -3.13
C GLU A 188 -7.43 4.71 -1.94
N SER A 189 -8.65 5.26 -2.02
CA SER A 189 -9.35 5.97 -0.94
C SER A 189 -10.21 5.01 -0.12
N PHE A 190 -10.31 5.28 1.19
CA PHE A 190 -11.24 4.56 2.08
C PHE A 190 -12.72 4.92 1.83
N GLY A 191 -12.97 6.07 1.19
CA GLY A 191 -14.32 6.53 0.89
C GLY A 191 -14.42 8.03 0.67
N GLU A 192 -15.66 8.50 0.54
CA GLU A 192 -15.97 9.88 0.19
C GLU A 192 -16.00 10.86 1.37
N THR A 193 -15.76 10.39 2.61
CA THR A 193 -15.88 11.22 3.82
C THR A 193 -14.56 11.34 4.57
N VAL A 194 -14.36 12.49 5.22
CA VAL A 194 -13.20 12.74 6.08
C VAL A 194 -13.15 11.77 7.27
N GLN A 195 -14.32 11.38 7.80
CA GLN A 195 -14.42 10.46 8.93
C GLN A 195 -13.79 9.10 8.63
N LEU A 196 -13.91 8.59 7.40
CA LEU A 196 -13.25 7.35 7.01
C LEU A 196 -11.73 7.51 6.94
N GLN A 197 -11.24 8.65 6.42
CA GLN A 197 -9.80 8.89 6.39
C GLN A 197 -9.22 8.95 7.80
N GLN A 198 -9.86 9.68 8.71
CA GLN A 198 -9.43 9.76 10.11
C GLN A 198 -9.52 8.39 10.82
N MET A 199 -10.58 7.61 10.55
CA MET A 199 -10.75 6.28 11.12
C MET A 199 -9.58 5.36 10.79
N PHE A 200 -8.95 5.50 9.62
CA PHE A 200 -7.96 4.55 9.12
C PHE A 200 -6.53 5.11 9.03
N ALA A 201 -6.34 6.43 8.96
CA ALA A 201 -5.01 7.04 8.90
C ALA A 201 -4.14 6.63 10.10
N THR A 202 -4.66 6.80 11.30
CA THR A 202 -4.01 6.41 12.57
C THR A 202 -3.63 4.92 12.60
N PRO A 203 -4.56 3.95 12.42
CA PRO A 203 -4.25 2.53 12.45
C PRO A 203 -3.21 2.09 11.42
N PHE A 204 -3.19 2.69 10.24
CA PHE A 204 -2.18 2.38 9.24
C PHE A 204 -0.79 2.81 9.70
N VAL A 205 -0.64 4.04 10.18
CA VAL A 205 0.65 4.55 10.67
C VAL A 205 1.12 3.73 11.88
N GLU A 206 0.23 3.46 12.84
CA GLU A 206 0.54 2.62 14.01
C GLU A 206 0.96 1.20 13.63
N GLY A 207 0.27 0.60 12.66
CA GLY A 207 0.59 -0.74 12.19
C GLY A 207 1.95 -0.81 11.50
N TYR A 208 2.29 0.16 10.64
CA TYR A 208 3.59 0.21 9.97
C TYR A 208 4.73 0.57 10.93
N GLN A 209 4.57 1.63 11.70
CA GLN A 209 5.65 2.19 12.51
C GLN A 209 5.76 1.56 13.90
N GLY A 210 4.64 1.08 14.44
CA GLY A 210 4.57 0.59 15.82
C GLY A 210 4.82 1.71 16.83
N ALA A 211 4.88 1.34 18.12
CA ALA A 211 5.25 2.25 19.19
C ALA A 211 6.75 2.56 19.24
N ASP A 212 7.56 1.77 18.57
CA ASP A 212 9.03 1.91 18.48
C ASP A 212 9.48 1.65 17.04
N LEU A 213 9.82 2.71 16.33
CA LEU A 213 10.33 2.67 14.96
C LEU A 213 11.66 1.90 14.82
N THR A 214 12.38 1.71 15.92
CA THR A 214 13.60 0.89 15.92
C THR A 214 13.28 -0.60 16.04
N ALA A 215 12.03 -1.01 16.25
CA ALA A 215 11.64 -2.42 16.26
C ALA A 215 11.97 -3.10 14.91
N ALA A 216 12.34 -4.37 14.95
CA ALA A 216 12.82 -5.09 13.76
C ALA A 216 11.78 -5.20 12.63
N TYR A 217 10.49 -5.19 12.96
CA TYR A 217 9.41 -5.21 11.97
C TYR A 217 9.02 -3.82 11.47
N ALA A 218 9.33 -2.76 12.23
CA ALA A 218 8.84 -1.43 11.95
C ALA A 218 9.37 -0.89 10.62
N VAL A 219 8.49 -0.24 9.87
CA VAL A 219 8.76 0.36 8.57
C VAL A 219 8.22 1.79 8.61
N GLY A 220 8.97 2.75 8.10
CA GLY A 220 8.49 4.13 7.99
C GLY A 220 7.28 4.21 7.07
N ALA A 221 6.24 4.93 7.51
CA ALA A 221 5.05 5.19 6.72
C ALA A 221 5.15 6.53 5.97
N THR A 222 4.44 6.65 4.86
CA THR A 222 4.25 7.90 4.11
C THR A 222 2.78 8.19 3.97
N ALA A 223 2.29 9.25 4.59
CA ALA A 223 0.93 9.73 4.32
C ALA A 223 0.89 10.43 2.94
N LYS A 224 -0.06 10.04 2.07
CA LYS A 224 -0.12 10.55 0.69
C LYS A 224 -1.55 10.69 0.18
N HIS A 225 -1.80 11.53 -0.84
CA HIS A 225 -0.89 12.55 -1.37
C HIS A 225 -1.33 13.91 -0.86
N PHE A 226 -0.42 14.63 -0.24
CA PHE A 226 -0.69 15.95 0.32
C PHE A 226 -0.72 17.00 -0.82
N VAL A 227 -1.82 17.70 -1.14
CA VAL A 227 -3.13 17.68 -0.48
C VAL A 227 -4.24 17.77 -1.52
N ALA A 228 -5.41 17.26 -1.17
CA ALA A 228 -6.66 17.37 -1.94
C ALA A 228 -6.67 16.64 -3.30
N ASP A 229 -5.81 15.63 -3.53
CA ASP A 229 -5.77 14.87 -4.78
C ASP A 229 -7.09 14.13 -5.09
N GLY A 230 -7.83 13.67 -4.08
CA GLY A 230 -9.16 13.06 -4.24
C GLY A 230 -10.29 14.05 -4.56
N ALA A 231 -10.02 15.37 -4.59
CA ALA A 231 -10.97 16.43 -4.90
C ALA A 231 -10.80 17.02 -6.31
N VAL A 232 -10.01 16.36 -7.16
CA VAL A 232 -9.73 16.88 -8.51
C VAL A 232 -11.01 17.08 -9.32
N ASP A 233 -11.06 18.23 -9.97
CA ASP A 233 -12.19 18.63 -10.82
C ASP A 233 -12.42 17.57 -11.90
N ASP A 234 -13.67 17.24 -12.15
CA ASP A 234 -14.10 16.23 -13.12
C ASP A 234 -13.54 14.80 -12.89
N GLY A 235 -12.86 14.53 -11.77
CA GLY A 235 -12.23 13.26 -11.49
C GLY A 235 -11.05 12.96 -12.41
N VAL A 236 -10.36 13.99 -12.89
CA VAL A 236 -9.16 13.86 -13.73
C VAL A 236 -7.93 13.76 -12.84
N ASP A 237 -7.25 12.63 -12.91
CA ASP A 237 -6.04 12.41 -12.11
C ASP A 237 -4.97 13.47 -12.39
N ARG A 238 -4.25 13.91 -11.34
CA ARG A 238 -3.25 14.99 -11.39
C ARG A 238 -3.81 16.35 -11.85
N GLY A 239 -5.14 16.48 -11.89
CA GLY A 239 -5.87 17.67 -12.29
C GLY A 239 -5.81 18.80 -11.25
N ASN A 240 -6.74 19.74 -11.39
CA ASN A 240 -6.91 20.82 -10.41
C ASN A 240 -8.01 20.47 -9.41
N ALA A 241 -7.78 20.73 -8.14
CA ALA A 241 -8.79 20.66 -7.09
C ALA A 241 -9.27 22.08 -6.78
N THR A 242 -10.51 22.41 -7.15
CA THR A 242 -11.14 23.68 -6.83
C THR A 242 -11.82 23.58 -5.47
N VAL A 243 -11.13 24.01 -4.42
CA VAL A 243 -11.60 23.93 -3.04
C VAL A 243 -11.41 25.25 -2.31
N THR A 244 -12.39 25.62 -1.45
CA THR A 244 -12.22 26.74 -0.53
C THR A 244 -11.24 26.38 0.59
N GLU A 245 -10.64 27.38 1.23
CA GLU A 245 -9.78 27.18 2.42
C GLU A 245 -10.53 26.40 3.51
N MET A 246 -11.81 26.67 3.70
CA MET A 246 -12.65 25.95 4.67
C MET A 246 -12.81 24.47 4.28
N GLN A 247 -13.04 24.16 3.01
CA GLN A 247 -13.14 22.78 2.53
C GLN A 247 -11.79 22.05 2.62
N LEU A 248 -10.70 22.71 2.27
CA LEU A 248 -9.36 22.16 2.41
C LEU A 248 -9.11 21.73 3.86
N ARG A 249 -9.35 22.65 4.81
CA ARG A 249 -9.12 22.41 6.25
C ARG A 249 -10.09 21.40 6.86
N ALA A 250 -11.36 21.44 6.49
CA ALA A 250 -12.37 20.58 7.10
C ALA A 250 -12.40 19.16 6.52
N MET A 251 -11.97 18.96 5.26
CA MET A 251 -12.14 17.70 4.56
C MET A 251 -10.82 17.03 4.19
N HIS A 252 -9.81 17.78 3.78
CA HIS A 252 -8.60 17.20 3.19
C HIS A 252 -7.37 17.22 4.12
N LEU A 253 -7.38 18.01 5.21
CA LEU A 253 -6.29 18.03 6.18
C LEU A 253 -6.44 17.06 7.36
N PRO A 254 -7.64 16.73 7.89
CA PRO A 254 -7.73 16.03 9.17
C PRO A 254 -6.99 14.69 9.23
N GLY A 255 -7.06 13.86 8.19
CA GLY A 255 -6.30 12.61 8.14
C GLY A 255 -4.78 12.80 8.13
N PHE A 256 -4.28 13.90 7.52
CA PHE A 256 -2.85 14.24 7.59
C PHE A 256 -2.46 14.75 8.97
N ILE A 257 -3.32 15.54 9.64
CA ILE A 257 -3.10 15.99 11.02
C ILE A 257 -2.98 14.78 11.94
N ASP A 258 -3.92 13.82 11.84
CA ASP A 258 -3.89 12.61 12.64
C ASP A 258 -2.59 11.81 12.40
N ALA A 259 -2.12 11.72 11.15
CA ALA A 259 -0.86 11.04 10.82
C ALA A 259 0.38 11.80 11.36
N ILE A 260 0.36 13.15 11.33
CA ILE A 260 1.43 14.00 11.88
C ILE A 260 1.51 13.83 13.40
N ASP A 261 0.39 13.86 14.09
CA ASP A 261 0.32 13.71 15.55
C ASP A 261 0.87 12.34 16.02
N LEU A 262 0.80 11.32 15.17
CA LEU A 262 1.41 10.01 15.41
C LEU A 262 2.89 9.93 15.03
N GLY A 263 3.47 10.99 14.49
CA GLY A 263 4.86 11.02 14.08
C GLY A 263 5.12 10.20 12.80
N VAL A 264 4.23 10.27 11.79
CA VAL A 264 4.50 9.72 10.47
C VAL A 264 5.83 10.26 9.94
N VAL A 265 6.72 9.37 9.45
CA VAL A 265 8.09 9.79 9.13
C VAL A 265 8.18 10.60 7.84
N SER A 266 7.19 10.51 6.96
CA SER A 266 7.19 11.24 5.69
C SER A 266 5.80 11.55 5.18
N ILE A 267 5.72 12.60 4.36
CA ILE A 267 4.52 13.00 3.60
C ILE A 267 4.92 13.22 2.15
N MET A 268 4.21 12.56 1.22
CA MET A 268 4.39 12.73 -0.21
C MET A 268 3.40 13.75 -0.76
N ALA A 269 3.89 14.71 -1.55
CA ALA A 269 3.04 15.72 -2.16
C ALA A 269 2.25 15.16 -3.33
N SER A 270 1.06 15.74 -3.58
CA SER A 270 0.21 15.40 -4.72
C SER A 270 0.70 16.04 -6.02
N PHE A 271 0.57 15.33 -7.13
CA PHE A 271 0.74 15.90 -8.48
C PHE A 271 -0.31 16.95 -8.86
N SER A 272 -1.42 16.98 -8.14
CA SER A 272 -2.55 17.85 -8.43
C SER A 272 -2.20 19.33 -8.21
N SER A 273 -3.04 20.19 -8.75
CA SER A 273 -3.05 21.60 -8.40
C SER A 273 -4.17 21.85 -7.38
N VAL A 274 -3.98 22.83 -6.51
CA VAL A 274 -5.04 23.38 -5.65
C VAL A 274 -5.30 24.81 -6.09
N ASN A 275 -6.51 25.08 -6.55
CA ASN A 275 -6.93 26.40 -7.06
C ASN A 275 -5.98 26.98 -8.13
N GLY A 276 -5.46 26.10 -9.00
CA GLY A 276 -4.58 26.48 -10.11
C GLY A 276 -3.09 26.47 -9.79
N GLU A 277 -2.68 26.34 -8.53
CA GLU A 277 -1.28 26.26 -8.13
C GLU A 277 -0.86 24.79 -7.94
N LYS A 278 0.21 24.34 -8.62
CA LYS A 278 0.77 22.99 -8.44
C LYS A 278 1.28 22.80 -7.03
N VAL A 279 0.83 21.73 -6.35
CA VAL A 279 1.27 21.43 -4.98
C VAL A 279 2.79 21.31 -4.90
N HIS A 280 3.43 20.66 -5.87
CA HIS A 280 4.90 20.52 -5.93
C HIS A 280 5.66 21.86 -6.05
N GLY A 281 5.01 22.96 -6.45
CA GLY A 281 5.59 24.30 -6.48
C GLY A 281 5.15 25.22 -5.34
N SER A 282 4.20 24.78 -4.52
CA SER A 282 3.53 25.64 -3.54
C SER A 282 4.26 25.69 -2.20
N LYS A 283 5.02 26.78 -1.99
CA LYS A 283 5.59 27.09 -0.68
C LYS A 283 4.49 27.26 0.39
N ALA A 284 3.36 27.85 0.01
CA ALA A 284 2.24 28.07 0.93
C ALA A 284 1.72 26.74 1.50
N LEU A 285 1.61 25.69 0.67
CA LEU A 285 1.12 24.38 1.12
C LEU A 285 2.22 23.56 1.81
N LEU A 286 3.43 23.47 1.23
CA LEU A 286 4.46 22.55 1.73
C LEU A 286 5.28 23.14 2.89
N THR A 287 5.59 24.43 2.86
CA THR A 287 6.36 25.06 3.92
C THR A 287 5.45 25.74 4.94
N ASP A 288 4.60 26.66 4.49
CA ASP A 288 3.90 27.53 5.44
C ASP A 288 2.77 26.77 6.16
N LEU A 289 1.97 25.97 5.44
CA LEU A 289 0.94 25.13 6.06
C LEU A 289 1.53 23.85 6.66
N LEU A 290 2.15 22.96 5.87
CA LEU A 290 2.54 21.63 6.33
C LEU A 290 3.66 21.68 7.39
N LYS A 291 4.78 22.34 7.09
CA LYS A 291 5.93 22.34 8.00
C LYS A 291 5.75 23.31 9.18
N ASN A 292 5.26 24.54 8.91
CA ASN A 292 5.23 25.59 9.95
C ASN A 292 3.94 25.57 10.74
N GLU A 293 2.76 25.58 10.11
CA GLU A 293 1.48 25.65 10.81
C GLU A 293 1.12 24.30 11.46
N LEU A 294 1.22 23.19 10.70
CA LEU A 294 0.90 21.85 11.20
C LEU A 294 2.07 21.21 11.97
N GLY A 295 3.26 21.84 11.96
CA GLY A 295 4.42 21.38 12.73
C GLY A 295 5.05 20.07 12.25
N PHE A 296 4.86 19.69 10.98
CA PHE A 296 5.43 18.45 10.46
C PHE A 296 6.96 18.48 10.45
N ASP A 297 7.60 17.57 11.20
CA ASP A 297 9.05 17.48 11.37
C ASP A 297 9.72 16.35 10.57
N GLY A 298 8.93 15.52 9.87
CA GLY A 298 9.40 14.45 9.00
C GLY A 298 9.84 14.94 7.61
N VAL A 299 10.04 13.99 6.69
CA VAL A 299 10.50 14.22 5.31
C VAL A 299 9.32 14.55 4.39
N VAL A 300 9.37 15.68 3.71
CA VAL A 300 8.48 16.01 2.59
C VAL A 300 9.15 15.56 1.30
N LEU A 301 8.52 14.63 0.56
CA LEU A 301 9.08 14.12 -0.67
C LEU A 301 8.19 14.39 -1.88
N THR A 302 8.83 14.49 -3.08
CA THR A 302 8.09 14.53 -4.34
C THR A 302 7.51 13.16 -4.63
N ASP A 303 6.48 13.11 -5.48
CA ASP A 303 6.11 11.89 -6.17
C ASP A 303 7.09 11.60 -7.33
N TRP A 304 6.90 10.50 -8.08
CA TRP A 304 7.75 10.01 -9.17
C TRP A 304 8.00 11.09 -10.23
N GLU A 305 9.27 11.49 -10.39
CA GLU A 305 9.67 12.59 -11.30
C GLU A 305 8.79 13.84 -11.16
N GLY A 306 8.35 14.14 -9.91
CA GLY A 306 7.26 15.08 -9.65
C GLY A 306 7.55 16.52 -10.08
N ILE A 307 8.81 16.90 -10.19
CA ILE A 307 9.22 18.22 -10.70
C ILE A 307 8.98 18.28 -12.20
N ASP A 308 9.52 17.32 -12.95
CA ASP A 308 9.44 17.29 -14.42
C ASP A 308 8.00 17.04 -14.90
N ILE A 309 7.32 16.06 -14.29
CA ILE A 309 5.90 15.76 -14.60
C ILE A 309 5.00 16.93 -14.23
N GLY A 310 5.31 17.65 -13.15
CA GLY A 310 4.59 18.87 -12.74
C GLY A 310 4.82 20.06 -13.64
N GLY A 311 5.82 20.01 -14.55
CA GLY A 311 6.22 21.13 -15.39
C GLY A 311 6.87 22.26 -14.59
N LEU A 312 7.54 21.92 -13.48
CA LEU A 312 8.19 22.85 -12.55
C LEU A 312 9.70 22.85 -12.75
N THR A 313 10.34 23.90 -12.25
CA THR A 313 11.78 23.95 -12.14
C THR A 313 12.26 23.36 -10.80
N LEU A 314 13.49 22.86 -10.78
CA LEU A 314 14.14 22.41 -9.53
C LEU A 314 14.16 23.51 -8.46
N LYS A 315 14.37 24.77 -8.87
CA LYS A 315 14.35 25.93 -7.98
C LYS A 315 12.97 26.09 -7.29
N GLU A 316 11.88 25.95 -8.04
CA GLU A 316 10.53 26.02 -7.47
C GLU A 316 10.31 24.91 -6.45
N GLY A 317 10.65 23.66 -6.78
CA GLY A 317 10.51 22.53 -5.85
C GLY A 317 11.38 22.67 -4.59
N LEU A 318 12.64 23.05 -4.72
CA LEU A 318 13.54 23.27 -3.58
C LEU A 318 13.01 24.39 -2.65
N ASN A 319 12.59 25.52 -3.22
CA ASN A 319 12.07 26.64 -2.44
C ASN A 319 10.63 26.43 -1.93
N ALA A 320 9.86 25.50 -2.54
CA ALA A 320 8.58 25.08 -2.01
C ALA A 320 8.71 24.30 -0.70
N GLY A 321 9.84 23.61 -0.48
CA GLY A 321 10.11 22.96 0.79
C GLY A 321 10.34 21.45 0.74
N PHE A 322 10.57 20.86 -0.42
CA PHE A 322 10.90 19.44 -0.53
C PHE A 322 12.24 19.12 0.14
N ASP A 323 12.27 17.98 0.83
CA ASP A 323 13.46 17.47 1.50
C ASP A 323 14.10 16.34 0.69
N MET A 324 13.30 15.49 0.06
CA MET A 324 13.77 14.41 -0.80
C MET A 324 13.05 14.45 -2.14
N PHE A 325 13.79 14.22 -3.20
CA PHE A 325 13.30 14.24 -4.57
C PHE A 325 13.36 12.85 -5.17
N MET A 326 12.21 12.35 -5.64
CA MET A 326 12.12 11.08 -6.36
C MET A 326 12.52 11.28 -7.82
N PHE A 327 13.82 11.43 -8.05
CA PHE A 327 14.45 11.45 -9.38
C PHE A 327 14.70 10.03 -9.85
N ALA A 328 13.63 9.30 -10.14
CA ALA A 328 13.69 7.89 -10.42
C ALA A 328 14.65 7.56 -11.57
N GLN A 329 14.66 8.37 -12.64
CA GLN A 329 15.51 8.21 -13.81
C GLN A 329 16.44 9.42 -14.05
N SER A 330 16.04 10.62 -13.61
CA SER A 330 16.69 11.90 -13.97
C SER A 330 17.81 12.32 -13.01
N TRP A 331 18.12 11.57 -11.95
CA TRP A 331 19.02 11.98 -10.86
C TRP A 331 20.42 12.43 -11.33
N LYS A 332 20.99 11.81 -12.39
CA LYS A 332 22.33 12.15 -12.90
C LYS A 332 22.41 13.56 -13.48
N THR A 333 21.30 14.09 -13.96
CA THR A 333 21.18 15.46 -14.46
C THR A 333 20.69 16.42 -13.39
N SER A 334 19.85 15.95 -12.49
CA SER A 334 19.21 16.78 -11.45
C SER A 334 20.17 17.14 -10.31
N MET A 335 21.06 16.22 -9.88
CA MET A 335 22.03 16.51 -8.81
C MET A 335 22.96 17.68 -9.13
N PRO A 336 23.68 17.71 -10.29
CA PRO A 336 24.50 18.86 -10.63
C PRO A 336 23.71 20.17 -10.71
N ALA A 337 22.49 20.13 -11.25
CA ALA A 337 21.63 21.31 -11.32
C ALA A 337 21.20 21.83 -9.93
N MET A 338 20.95 20.93 -8.97
CA MET A 338 20.70 21.33 -7.58
C MET A 338 21.91 22.01 -6.95
N ILE A 339 23.11 21.48 -7.17
CA ILE A 339 24.37 22.06 -6.67
C ILE A 339 24.55 23.47 -7.23
N GLU A 340 24.37 23.65 -8.56
CA GLU A 340 24.49 24.95 -9.22
C GLU A 340 23.52 26.01 -8.64
N LEU A 341 22.26 25.60 -8.36
CA LEU A 341 21.26 26.50 -7.76
C LEU A 341 21.68 26.97 -6.36
N VAL A 342 22.36 26.13 -5.59
CA VAL A 342 22.88 26.51 -4.26
C VAL A 342 24.11 27.39 -4.38
N GLU A 343 25.07 27.05 -5.24
CA GLU A 343 26.30 27.82 -5.47
C GLU A 343 26.03 29.22 -6.05
N SER A 344 25.02 29.34 -6.91
CA SER A 344 24.56 30.65 -7.42
C SER A 344 23.79 31.48 -6.38
N GLY A 345 23.41 30.88 -5.25
CA GLY A 345 22.60 31.55 -4.20
C GLY A 345 21.11 31.65 -4.52
N GLU A 346 20.64 30.98 -5.60
CA GLU A 346 19.21 30.92 -5.93
C GLU A 346 18.40 30.05 -4.96
N VAL A 347 19.07 29.09 -4.33
CA VAL A 347 18.57 28.28 -3.22
C VAL A 347 19.49 28.46 -2.02
N PRO A 348 18.99 28.92 -0.86
CA PRO A 348 19.81 29.11 0.33
C PRO A 348 20.36 27.78 0.87
N MET A 349 21.63 27.75 1.32
CA MET A 349 22.22 26.59 2.00
C MET A 349 21.37 26.14 3.19
N ALA A 350 20.78 27.06 3.93
CA ALA A 350 19.90 26.74 5.06
C ALA A 350 18.68 25.86 4.66
N ARG A 351 18.19 25.97 3.40
CA ARG A 351 17.12 25.11 2.89
C ARG A 351 17.62 23.66 2.71
N ILE A 352 18.84 23.50 2.22
CA ILE A 352 19.50 22.20 2.07
C ILE A 352 19.78 21.58 3.44
N ASP A 353 20.26 22.38 4.39
CA ASP A 353 20.53 21.93 5.76
C ASP A 353 19.25 21.48 6.48
N ASP A 354 18.10 22.17 6.29
CA ASP A 354 16.81 21.73 6.81
C ASP A 354 16.39 20.38 6.18
N ALA A 355 16.53 20.23 4.87
CA ALA A 355 16.22 18.97 4.16
C ALA A 355 17.02 17.80 4.73
N VAL A 356 18.34 17.97 4.78
CA VAL A 356 19.24 16.92 5.27
C VAL A 356 19.00 16.62 6.75
N THR A 357 18.69 17.63 7.57
CA THR A 357 18.30 17.44 8.98
C THR A 357 17.13 16.47 9.10
N ARG A 358 16.08 16.69 8.31
CA ARG A 358 14.87 15.85 8.31
C ARG A 358 15.15 14.42 7.81
N ILE A 359 15.99 14.28 6.77
CA ILE A 359 16.38 12.98 6.23
C ILE A 359 17.21 12.19 7.25
N LEU A 360 18.22 12.82 7.88
CA LEU A 360 19.05 12.16 8.90
C LEU A 360 18.21 11.78 10.14
N ARG A 361 17.30 12.66 10.57
CA ARG A 361 16.34 12.38 11.64
C ARG A 361 15.47 11.16 11.32
N MET A 362 14.89 11.08 10.12
CA MET A 362 14.13 9.90 9.67
C MET A 362 14.96 8.63 9.72
N LYS A 363 16.19 8.66 9.21
CA LYS A 363 17.10 7.50 9.23
C LYS A 363 17.46 7.08 10.66
N LEU A 364 17.67 8.05 11.56
CA LEU A 364 17.91 7.79 12.98
C LEU A 364 16.69 7.13 13.64
N ARG A 365 15.50 7.72 13.48
CA ARG A 365 14.24 7.18 14.03
C ARG A 365 13.94 5.77 13.52
N LEU A 366 14.29 5.45 12.26
CA LEU A 366 14.20 4.10 11.68
C LEU A 366 15.30 3.14 12.21
N GLY A 367 16.21 3.61 13.04
CA GLY A 367 17.29 2.80 13.62
C GLY A 367 18.37 2.40 12.60
N LEU A 368 18.48 3.08 11.45
CA LEU A 368 19.41 2.69 10.38
C LEU A 368 20.87 2.92 10.76
N PHE A 369 21.17 3.88 11.66
CA PHE A 369 22.56 4.09 12.13
C PHE A 369 23.04 2.97 13.06
N SER A 370 22.13 2.35 13.81
CA SER A 370 22.47 1.22 14.72
C SER A 370 22.30 -0.15 14.07
N ARG A 371 21.41 -0.27 13.09
CA ARG A 371 21.11 -1.53 12.39
C ARG A 371 20.87 -1.27 10.90
N PRO A 372 21.94 -0.95 10.14
CA PRO A 372 21.82 -0.60 8.73
C PRO A 372 21.45 -1.80 7.85
N MET A 373 21.92 -2.99 8.17
CA MET A 373 21.74 -4.19 7.35
C MET A 373 20.36 -4.82 7.53
N SER A 374 19.90 -5.53 6.52
CA SER A 374 18.65 -6.27 6.56
C SER A 374 18.65 -7.41 7.57
N SER A 375 17.47 -7.88 7.99
CA SER A 375 17.31 -8.97 8.97
C SER A 375 16.43 -10.10 8.41
N PRO A 376 16.81 -11.37 8.57
CA PRO A 376 15.96 -12.50 8.19
C PRO A 376 14.84 -12.79 9.20
N GLN A 377 14.71 -12.02 10.28
CA GLN A 377 13.86 -12.34 11.45
C GLN A 377 12.40 -12.64 11.07
N TYR A 378 11.86 -12.00 10.03
CA TYR A 378 10.48 -12.20 9.60
C TYR A 378 10.38 -12.95 8.26
N ALA A 379 11.44 -13.58 7.78
CA ALA A 379 11.44 -14.29 6.50
C ALA A 379 10.37 -15.40 6.44
N ASP A 380 10.19 -16.14 7.54
CA ASP A 380 9.19 -17.21 7.66
C ASP A 380 7.75 -16.68 7.84
N SER A 381 7.57 -15.38 8.08
CA SER A 381 6.26 -14.76 8.15
C SER A 381 5.65 -14.48 6.78
N MET A 382 6.48 -14.39 5.73
CA MET A 382 6.06 -14.09 4.36
C MET A 382 5.01 -15.09 3.88
N GLY A 383 3.77 -14.60 3.64
CA GLY A 383 2.65 -15.42 3.19
C GLY A 383 2.29 -16.59 4.12
N SER A 384 2.61 -16.48 5.41
CA SER A 384 2.25 -17.51 6.40
C SER A 384 0.74 -17.69 6.50
N THR A 385 0.30 -18.83 7.02
CA THR A 385 -1.13 -19.10 7.26
C THR A 385 -1.77 -17.99 8.09
N ALA A 386 -1.11 -17.52 9.14
CA ALA A 386 -1.62 -16.42 9.97
C ALA A 386 -1.80 -15.12 9.19
N HIS A 387 -0.89 -14.80 8.25
CA HIS A 387 -1.03 -13.63 7.38
C HIS A 387 -2.18 -13.79 6.39
N ARG A 388 -2.33 -14.97 5.77
CA ARG A 388 -3.45 -15.27 4.86
C ARG A 388 -4.79 -15.26 5.57
N ASP A 389 -4.88 -15.83 6.78
CA ASP A 389 -6.13 -15.84 7.57
C ASP A 389 -6.58 -14.41 7.92
N LEU A 390 -5.62 -13.52 8.25
CA LEU A 390 -5.92 -12.12 8.53
C LEU A 390 -6.39 -11.37 7.27
N ALA A 391 -5.75 -11.61 6.12
CA ALA A 391 -6.19 -11.04 4.83
C ALA A 391 -7.55 -11.59 4.41
N ARG A 392 -7.82 -12.87 4.64
CA ARG A 392 -9.12 -13.50 4.39
C ARG A 392 -10.21 -12.89 5.27
N GLN A 393 -9.90 -12.57 6.54
CA GLN A 393 -10.80 -11.80 7.39
C GLN A 393 -11.13 -10.43 6.78
N ALA A 394 -10.13 -9.73 6.26
CA ALA A 394 -10.35 -8.45 5.60
C ALA A 394 -11.24 -8.57 4.36
N VAL A 395 -11.08 -9.63 3.57
CA VAL A 395 -11.99 -9.91 2.44
C VAL A 395 -13.42 -10.09 2.95
N ARG A 396 -13.63 -10.97 3.93
CA ARG A 396 -14.99 -11.22 4.48
C ARG A 396 -15.68 -9.96 4.95
N GLU A 397 -14.96 -9.14 5.73
CA GLU A 397 -15.51 -7.91 6.31
C GLU A 397 -15.70 -6.78 5.28
N SER A 398 -15.01 -6.84 4.12
CA SER A 398 -15.12 -5.82 3.06
C SER A 398 -16.32 -6.00 2.14
N LEU A 399 -16.91 -7.21 2.06
CA LEU A 399 -17.98 -7.51 1.13
C LEU A 399 -19.28 -6.80 1.52
N VAL A 400 -19.88 -6.09 0.55
CA VAL A 400 -21.14 -5.36 0.77
C VAL A 400 -22.27 -6.04 0.02
N LEU A 401 -23.26 -6.52 0.75
CA LEU A 401 -24.48 -7.07 0.17
C LEU A 401 -25.45 -5.94 -0.19
N LEU A 402 -25.67 -5.74 -1.49
CA LEU A 402 -26.54 -4.69 -2.01
C LEU A 402 -27.98 -5.17 -2.22
N LYS A 403 -28.17 -6.46 -2.52
CA LYS A 403 -29.47 -7.07 -2.76
C LYS A 403 -29.45 -8.55 -2.34
N ASN A 404 -30.56 -9.06 -1.78
CA ASN A 404 -30.75 -10.47 -1.42
C ASN A 404 -32.25 -10.85 -1.44
N ASP A 405 -32.79 -11.09 -2.64
CA ASP A 405 -34.20 -11.39 -2.82
C ASP A 405 -34.55 -12.76 -2.19
N ALA A 406 -35.65 -12.79 -1.50
CA ALA A 406 -36.16 -13.99 -0.82
C ALA A 406 -35.14 -14.69 0.12
N GLY A 407 -34.03 -13.99 0.45
CA GLY A 407 -32.98 -14.57 1.28
C GLY A 407 -32.24 -15.73 0.60
N ILE A 408 -31.93 -15.59 -0.71
CA ILE A 408 -31.19 -16.64 -1.46
C ILE A 408 -29.79 -16.87 -0.90
N LEU A 409 -29.15 -15.83 -0.39
CA LEU A 409 -27.91 -15.97 0.36
C LEU A 409 -28.24 -16.10 1.87
N PRO A 410 -27.51 -16.95 2.60
CA PRO A 410 -26.38 -17.77 2.16
C PRO A 410 -26.82 -18.99 1.34
N LEU A 411 -25.95 -19.42 0.42
CA LEU A 411 -26.16 -20.64 -0.37
C LEU A 411 -25.98 -21.89 0.48
N ASP A 412 -26.71 -22.96 0.11
CA ASP A 412 -26.51 -24.28 0.71
C ASP A 412 -25.22 -24.92 0.15
N LYS A 413 -24.34 -25.37 1.02
CA LYS A 413 -23.11 -26.06 0.65
C LYS A 413 -23.31 -27.41 -0.05
N GLN A 414 -24.50 -27.97 0.01
CA GLN A 414 -24.83 -29.24 -0.65
C GLN A 414 -25.37 -29.05 -2.08
N GLN A 415 -25.71 -27.83 -2.48
CA GLN A 415 -26.20 -27.55 -3.84
C GLN A 415 -25.09 -27.42 -4.86
N SER A 416 -25.36 -27.79 -6.11
CA SER A 416 -24.47 -27.48 -7.23
C SER A 416 -24.71 -26.06 -7.72
N VAL A 417 -23.62 -25.38 -8.09
CA VAL A 417 -23.66 -24.02 -8.62
C VAL A 417 -22.87 -23.92 -9.93
N VAL A 418 -23.33 -23.08 -10.83
CA VAL A 418 -22.52 -22.62 -11.96
C VAL A 418 -21.71 -21.42 -11.51
N VAL A 419 -20.40 -21.40 -11.81
CA VAL A 419 -19.55 -20.23 -11.62
C VAL A 419 -19.04 -19.78 -12.98
N VAL A 420 -19.22 -18.51 -13.30
CA VAL A 420 -18.96 -17.97 -14.64
C VAL A 420 -18.51 -16.50 -14.54
N GLY A 421 -17.80 -16.03 -15.57
CA GLY A 421 -17.41 -14.64 -15.71
C GLY A 421 -15.89 -14.45 -15.73
N SER A 422 -15.48 -13.34 -16.33
CA SER A 422 -14.06 -13.01 -16.56
C SER A 422 -13.22 -12.88 -15.28
N HIS A 423 -13.87 -12.66 -14.13
CA HIS A 423 -13.22 -12.46 -12.85
C HIS A 423 -13.29 -13.71 -11.94
N ALA A 424 -14.04 -14.73 -12.30
CA ALA A 424 -14.23 -15.93 -11.46
C ALA A 424 -12.93 -16.65 -11.14
N ASN A 425 -12.08 -16.87 -12.16
CA ASN A 425 -10.79 -17.53 -12.04
C ASN A 425 -9.62 -16.61 -12.42
N ASN A 426 -9.62 -15.38 -11.88
CA ASN A 426 -8.61 -14.39 -12.24
C ASN A 426 -8.14 -13.59 -11.00
N VAL A 427 -7.11 -14.12 -10.33
CA VAL A 427 -6.52 -13.48 -9.14
C VAL A 427 -5.94 -12.10 -9.47
N ALA A 428 -5.42 -11.89 -10.68
CA ALA A 428 -4.89 -10.58 -11.07
C ALA A 428 -5.98 -9.50 -11.09
N TYR A 429 -7.18 -9.85 -11.55
CA TYR A 429 -8.32 -8.94 -11.56
C TYR A 429 -8.87 -8.69 -10.14
N GLN A 430 -8.80 -9.71 -9.27
CA GLN A 430 -9.15 -9.54 -7.84
C GLN A 430 -8.21 -8.55 -7.15
N CYS A 431 -6.92 -8.56 -7.50
CA CYS A 431 -5.92 -7.70 -6.87
C CYS A 431 -5.97 -6.26 -7.39
N GLY A 432 -6.30 -6.03 -8.66
CA GLY A 432 -6.35 -4.69 -9.23
C GLY A 432 -4.98 -4.07 -9.55
N GLY A 433 -4.93 -2.76 -9.64
CA GLY A 433 -3.71 -1.97 -9.84
C GLY A 433 -2.71 -2.11 -8.69
N TRP A 434 -1.50 -1.58 -8.85
CA TRP A 434 -0.42 -1.65 -7.86
C TRP A 434 -0.02 -3.07 -7.45
N THR A 435 -0.28 -4.06 -8.32
CA THR A 435 0.04 -5.46 -8.07
C THR A 435 1.02 -5.97 -9.12
N LYS A 436 2.23 -6.32 -8.76
CA LYS A 436 3.36 -6.75 -9.61
C LYS A 436 3.81 -5.72 -10.64
N LYS A 437 2.90 -4.96 -11.15
CA LYS A 437 3.11 -3.83 -12.06
C LYS A 437 2.21 -2.69 -11.64
N TRP A 438 2.60 -1.48 -11.97
CA TRP A 438 1.83 -0.27 -11.68
C TRP A 438 0.36 -0.40 -12.11
N GLN A 439 0.09 -0.80 -13.36
CA GLN A 439 -1.28 -0.97 -13.87
C GLN A 439 -1.94 -2.31 -13.47
N GLY A 440 -1.28 -3.10 -12.62
CA GLY A 440 -1.72 -4.45 -12.28
C GLY A 440 -1.34 -5.51 -13.32
N ALA A 441 -1.46 -6.77 -12.95
CA ALA A 441 -1.21 -7.90 -13.85
C ALA A 441 -2.49 -8.26 -14.60
N HIS A 442 -2.44 -8.33 -15.94
CA HIS A 442 -3.60 -8.69 -16.76
C HIS A 442 -3.62 -10.16 -17.16
N THR A 443 -2.50 -10.63 -17.74
CA THR A 443 -2.33 -12.02 -18.20
C THR A 443 -0.85 -12.39 -18.11
N ASP A 444 -0.56 -13.69 -18.12
CA ASP A 444 0.81 -14.15 -18.34
C ASP A 444 1.24 -13.97 -19.82
N LEU A 445 2.48 -14.37 -20.15
CA LEU A 445 3.03 -14.26 -21.51
C LEU A 445 2.26 -15.08 -22.55
N TYR A 446 1.42 -16.03 -22.12
CA TYR A 446 0.63 -16.92 -22.97
C TYR A 446 -0.85 -16.55 -23.00
N GLY A 447 -1.25 -15.44 -22.38
CA GLY A 447 -2.64 -14.97 -22.34
C GLY A 447 -3.50 -15.66 -21.28
N HIS A 448 -2.92 -16.48 -20.38
CA HIS A 448 -3.67 -17.05 -19.27
C HIS A 448 -3.84 -16.02 -18.15
N PRO A 449 -4.90 -16.13 -17.33
CA PRO A 449 -5.06 -15.30 -16.14
C PRO A 449 -3.82 -15.40 -15.25
N ALA A 450 -3.16 -14.26 -15.02
CA ALA A 450 -1.96 -14.22 -14.19
C ALA A 450 -2.30 -14.53 -12.74
N ARG A 451 -1.51 -15.39 -12.09
CA ARG A 451 -1.49 -15.53 -10.63
C ARG A 451 -0.38 -14.63 -10.10
N PRO A 452 -0.70 -13.44 -9.56
CA PRO A 452 0.31 -12.45 -9.19
C PRO A 452 1.17 -12.91 -8.00
N VAL A 453 0.68 -13.83 -7.16
CA VAL A 453 1.40 -14.36 -6.00
C VAL A 453 1.20 -15.86 -5.89
N ASP A 454 2.25 -16.56 -5.43
CA ASP A 454 2.16 -17.98 -5.11
C ASP A 454 1.21 -18.18 -3.90
N GLY A 455 0.37 -19.22 -3.97
CA GLY A 455 -0.60 -19.55 -2.92
C GLY A 455 -1.86 -18.67 -2.87
N ALA A 456 -2.02 -17.72 -3.80
CA ALA A 456 -3.28 -17.00 -3.93
C ALA A 456 -4.42 -17.91 -4.44
N THR A 457 -5.65 -17.62 -4.01
CA THR A 457 -6.86 -18.34 -4.44
C THR A 457 -7.77 -17.43 -5.27
N SER A 458 -8.30 -17.96 -6.36
CA SER A 458 -9.37 -17.30 -7.09
C SER A 458 -10.73 -17.53 -6.40
N ILE A 459 -11.74 -16.73 -6.75
CA ILE A 459 -13.09 -16.90 -6.19
C ILE A 459 -13.64 -18.30 -6.50
N ILE A 460 -13.48 -18.80 -7.72
CA ILE A 460 -13.92 -20.16 -8.07
C ILE A 460 -13.14 -21.23 -7.32
N ASP A 461 -11.82 -21.05 -7.13
CA ASP A 461 -11.02 -22.00 -6.34
C ASP A 461 -11.50 -21.99 -4.88
N GLY A 462 -11.79 -20.82 -4.31
CA GLY A 462 -12.37 -20.69 -2.97
C GLY A 462 -13.71 -21.42 -2.84
N ILE A 463 -14.60 -21.29 -3.83
CA ILE A 463 -15.87 -22.01 -3.85
C ILE A 463 -15.64 -23.52 -3.94
N ARG A 464 -14.75 -23.98 -4.83
CA ARG A 464 -14.39 -25.40 -4.96
C ARG A 464 -13.82 -26.00 -3.69
N ASN A 465 -12.94 -25.26 -3.02
CA ASN A 465 -12.36 -25.70 -1.74
C ASN A 465 -13.43 -25.86 -0.65
N LEU A 466 -14.45 -25.01 -0.70
CA LEU A 466 -15.49 -24.95 0.34
C LEU A 466 -16.58 -26.02 0.15
N ILE A 467 -17.09 -26.21 -1.08
CA ILE A 467 -18.22 -27.09 -1.36
C ILE A 467 -17.89 -28.34 -2.16
N GLY A 468 -16.63 -28.51 -2.56
CA GLY A 468 -16.14 -29.62 -3.38
C GLY A 468 -16.23 -29.35 -4.88
N TYR A 469 -15.27 -29.91 -5.61
CA TYR A 469 -15.13 -29.71 -7.06
C TYR A 469 -16.34 -30.22 -7.85
N ASP A 470 -16.96 -31.31 -7.41
CA ASP A 470 -18.12 -31.94 -8.07
C ASP A 470 -19.40 -31.07 -8.01
N ASN A 471 -19.47 -30.15 -7.05
CA ASN A 471 -20.59 -29.23 -6.89
C ASN A 471 -20.39 -27.90 -7.64
N VAL A 472 -19.26 -27.71 -8.34
CA VAL A 472 -18.94 -26.47 -9.06
C VAL A 472 -18.82 -26.71 -10.55
N ILE A 473 -19.76 -26.21 -11.32
CA ILE A 473 -19.73 -26.21 -12.76
C ILE A 473 -19.02 -24.95 -13.24
N ASP A 474 -17.80 -25.09 -13.75
CA ASP A 474 -17.02 -23.98 -14.32
C ASP A 474 -17.50 -23.72 -15.76
N ALA A 475 -18.21 -22.63 -15.97
CA ALA A 475 -18.65 -22.20 -17.29
C ALA A 475 -17.68 -21.23 -17.98
N GLY A 476 -16.50 -20.98 -17.38
CA GLY A 476 -15.45 -20.14 -17.95
C GLY A 476 -15.84 -18.66 -18.01
N VAL A 477 -15.28 -17.94 -18.97
CA VAL A 477 -15.41 -16.47 -19.08
C VAL A 477 -16.83 -16.05 -19.52
N SER A 478 -17.44 -16.78 -20.44
CA SER A 478 -18.71 -16.39 -21.09
C SER A 478 -19.60 -17.60 -21.43
N GLY A 479 -19.31 -18.78 -20.88
CA GLY A 479 -20.08 -19.97 -21.11
C GLY A 479 -21.51 -19.84 -20.56
N PHE A 480 -22.38 -20.77 -20.97
CA PHE A 480 -23.74 -20.89 -20.47
C PHE A 480 -24.00 -22.35 -20.10
N ASN A 481 -24.54 -22.55 -18.92
CA ASN A 481 -24.95 -23.86 -18.43
C ASN A 481 -26.21 -23.68 -17.58
N ASP A 482 -27.29 -24.32 -17.97
CA ASP A 482 -28.61 -24.21 -17.33
C ASP A 482 -28.96 -25.45 -16.46
N VAL A 483 -27.96 -26.27 -16.17
CA VAL A 483 -28.17 -27.49 -15.36
C VAL A 483 -28.39 -27.19 -13.88
N ALA A 484 -27.76 -26.10 -13.36
CA ALA A 484 -27.92 -25.71 -11.96
C ALA A 484 -28.90 -24.55 -11.80
N ASP A 485 -29.64 -24.57 -10.68
CA ASP A 485 -30.61 -23.54 -10.35
C ASP A 485 -29.99 -22.19 -10.00
N VAL A 486 -28.71 -22.17 -9.64
CA VAL A 486 -27.95 -20.97 -9.20
C VAL A 486 -26.72 -20.77 -10.08
N ALA A 487 -26.53 -19.53 -10.54
CA ALA A 487 -25.34 -19.08 -11.24
C ALA A 487 -24.65 -17.94 -10.45
N ILE A 488 -23.39 -18.15 -10.07
CA ILE A 488 -22.52 -17.12 -9.50
C ILE A 488 -21.76 -16.46 -10.65
N VAL A 489 -22.14 -15.23 -11.01
CA VAL A 489 -21.59 -14.47 -12.12
C VAL A 489 -20.59 -13.45 -11.59
N VAL A 490 -19.30 -13.69 -11.81
CA VAL A 490 -18.22 -12.83 -11.30
C VAL A 490 -17.69 -11.93 -12.42
N VAL A 491 -17.96 -10.65 -12.33
CA VAL A 491 -17.70 -9.64 -13.37
C VAL A 491 -17.13 -8.36 -12.76
N GLY A 492 -16.60 -7.45 -13.58
CA GLY A 492 -16.07 -6.20 -13.06
C GLY A 492 -15.15 -5.45 -14.00
N GLU A 493 -14.35 -4.54 -13.42
CA GLU A 493 -13.34 -3.76 -14.11
C GLU A 493 -12.05 -4.56 -14.29
N THR A 494 -11.34 -4.35 -15.39
CA THR A 494 -9.94 -4.79 -15.53
C THR A 494 -9.03 -3.90 -14.68
N PRO A 495 -7.87 -4.40 -14.22
CA PRO A 495 -6.95 -3.60 -13.42
C PRO A 495 -6.50 -2.31 -14.10
N TYR A 496 -6.34 -1.27 -13.32
CA TYR A 496 -5.81 0.04 -13.71
C TYR A 496 -5.19 0.74 -12.49
N ALA A 497 -4.38 1.76 -12.73
CA ALA A 497 -3.92 2.69 -11.72
C ALA A 497 -3.87 4.11 -12.28
N GLU A 498 -4.08 5.09 -11.41
CA GLU A 498 -4.00 6.53 -11.69
C GLU A 498 -4.85 6.97 -12.90
N GLY A 499 -4.37 7.91 -13.69
CA GLY A 499 -5.09 8.46 -14.85
C GLY A 499 -5.53 7.44 -15.91
N GLN A 500 -4.93 6.24 -15.92
CA GLN A 500 -5.41 5.14 -16.77
C GLN A 500 -6.78 4.62 -16.31
N GLY A 501 -7.13 4.84 -15.06
CA GLY A 501 -8.43 4.54 -14.49
C GLY A 501 -9.49 5.63 -14.66
N ASP A 502 -9.14 6.84 -15.11
CA ASP A 502 -10.10 7.93 -15.29
C ASP A 502 -11.17 7.54 -16.30
N ARG A 503 -12.42 7.85 -16.00
CA ARG A 503 -13.57 7.54 -16.86
C ARG A 503 -14.56 8.69 -16.93
N ALA A 504 -15.20 8.84 -18.08
CA ALA A 504 -16.40 9.65 -18.14
C ALA A 504 -17.54 8.99 -17.35
N ALA A 505 -18.46 9.78 -16.79
CA ALA A 505 -19.55 9.26 -15.97
C ALA A 505 -20.38 8.17 -16.68
N ALA A 506 -20.61 8.31 -17.98
CA ALA A 506 -21.36 7.35 -18.78
C ALA A 506 -20.62 6.02 -19.03
N ASP A 507 -19.30 6.01 -18.85
CA ASP A 507 -18.44 4.83 -19.09
C ASP A 507 -18.21 3.99 -17.81
N LEU A 508 -18.79 4.41 -16.68
CA LEU A 508 -18.73 3.66 -15.42
C LEU A 508 -19.75 2.50 -15.45
N VAL A 509 -19.63 1.61 -16.42
CA VAL A 509 -20.53 0.49 -16.69
C VAL A 509 -19.76 -0.81 -16.89
N LEU A 510 -20.42 -1.95 -16.70
CA LEU A 510 -19.91 -3.25 -17.13
C LEU A 510 -19.80 -3.32 -18.66
N SER A 511 -18.89 -4.13 -19.19
CA SER A 511 -18.81 -4.37 -20.63
C SER A 511 -20.10 -4.98 -21.18
N SER A 512 -20.34 -4.84 -22.50
CA SER A 512 -21.51 -5.42 -23.17
C SER A 512 -21.60 -6.93 -22.98
N GLU A 513 -20.43 -7.61 -23.00
CA GLU A 513 -20.32 -9.07 -22.83
C GLU A 513 -20.73 -9.46 -21.40
N GLN A 514 -20.28 -8.71 -20.40
CA GLN A 514 -20.62 -8.98 -18.99
C GLN A 514 -22.12 -8.73 -18.72
N ARG A 515 -22.69 -7.64 -19.25
CA ARG A 515 -24.13 -7.38 -19.14
C ARG A 515 -24.97 -8.46 -19.83
N THR A 516 -24.57 -8.87 -21.06
CA THR A 516 -25.24 -9.95 -21.81
C THR A 516 -25.15 -11.27 -21.08
N LEU A 517 -24.03 -11.54 -20.37
CA LEU A 517 -23.87 -12.78 -19.60
C LEU A 517 -24.90 -12.83 -18.45
N ILE A 518 -25.02 -11.77 -17.66
CA ILE A 518 -26.00 -11.68 -16.57
C ILE A 518 -27.42 -11.84 -17.11
N GLN A 519 -27.78 -11.08 -18.17
CA GLN A 519 -29.08 -11.12 -18.82
C GLN A 519 -29.43 -12.55 -19.28
N ARG A 520 -28.48 -13.27 -19.89
CA ARG A 520 -28.73 -14.63 -20.43
C ARG A 520 -29.11 -15.63 -19.34
N TYR A 521 -28.43 -15.60 -18.18
CA TYR A 521 -28.79 -16.46 -17.05
C TYR A 521 -30.12 -16.04 -16.42
N HIS A 522 -30.39 -14.75 -16.31
CA HIS A 522 -31.68 -14.22 -15.85
C HIS A 522 -32.84 -14.68 -16.74
N ASP A 523 -32.71 -14.55 -18.08
CA ASP A 523 -33.76 -14.92 -19.04
C ASP A 523 -34.02 -16.42 -19.10
N ALA A 524 -33.02 -17.25 -18.73
CA ALA A 524 -33.15 -18.69 -18.59
C ALA A 524 -33.91 -19.08 -17.29
N GLY A 525 -34.21 -18.13 -16.39
CA GLY A 525 -34.86 -18.37 -15.11
C GLY A 525 -33.91 -18.86 -14.01
N THR A 526 -32.59 -18.84 -14.26
CA THR A 526 -31.56 -19.19 -13.26
C THR A 526 -31.48 -18.09 -12.18
N GLN A 527 -31.32 -18.49 -10.93
CA GLN A 527 -31.10 -17.52 -9.84
C GLN A 527 -29.69 -16.96 -9.94
N VAL A 528 -29.58 -15.72 -10.36
CA VAL A 528 -28.29 -15.06 -10.60
C VAL A 528 -27.78 -14.42 -9.31
N ILE A 529 -26.56 -14.76 -8.91
CA ILE A 529 -25.80 -14.06 -7.87
C ILE A 529 -24.65 -13.34 -8.55
N THR A 530 -24.74 -12.01 -8.63
CA THR A 530 -23.66 -11.21 -9.21
C THR A 530 -22.66 -10.82 -8.14
N VAL A 531 -21.37 -11.13 -8.36
CA VAL A 531 -20.24 -10.68 -7.57
C VAL A 531 -19.47 -9.67 -8.42
N LEU A 532 -19.51 -8.40 -8.01
CA LEU A 532 -18.89 -7.29 -8.72
C LEU A 532 -17.48 -7.02 -8.16
N ILE A 533 -16.47 -7.13 -9.02
CA ILE A 533 -15.07 -6.76 -8.74
C ILE A 533 -14.82 -5.40 -9.38
N SER A 534 -14.68 -4.35 -8.56
CA SER A 534 -14.48 -2.99 -9.09
C SER A 534 -13.75 -2.08 -8.11
N GLY A 535 -13.05 -1.09 -8.65
CA GLY A 535 -12.35 -0.07 -7.88
C GLY A 535 -13.24 1.12 -7.47
N ARG A 536 -14.55 1.05 -7.78
CA ARG A 536 -15.52 2.13 -7.55
C ARG A 536 -16.96 1.65 -7.73
N PRO A 537 -18.00 2.39 -7.29
CA PRO A 537 -19.38 2.16 -7.71
C PRO A 537 -19.53 2.28 -9.23
N LEU A 538 -20.22 1.32 -9.85
CA LEU A 538 -20.55 1.32 -11.27
C LEU A 538 -22.07 1.51 -11.50
N LEU A 539 -22.46 1.98 -12.68
CA LEU A 539 -23.86 2.12 -13.10
C LEU A 539 -24.41 0.73 -13.49
N VAL A 540 -24.86 -0.03 -12.51
CA VAL A 540 -25.30 -1.44 -12.62
C VAL A 540 -26.76 -1.66 -12.22
N GLY A 541 -27.60 -0.63 -12.28
CA GLY A 541 -29.00 -0.71 -11.85
C GLY A 541 -29.78 -1.84 -12.53
N ASP A 542 -29.63 -2.04 -13.83
CA ASP A 542 -30.28 -3.11 -14.58
C ASP A 542 -29.76 -4.49 -14.13
N GLN A 543 -28.46 -4.64 -13.92
CA GLN A 543 -27.85 -5.90 -13.49
C GLN A 543 -28.25 -6.27 -12.05
N ILE A 544 -28.45 -5.26 -11.19
CA ILE A 544 -29.01 -5.48 -9.84
C ILE A 544 -30.43 -6.03 -9.95
N ASN A 545 -31.27 -5.48 -10.87
CA ASN A 545 -32.64 -5.95 -11.08
C ASN A 545 -32.68 -7.38 -11.65
N GLN A 546 -31.70 -7.78 -12.47
CA GLN A 546 -31.58 -9.10 -13.08
C GLN A 546 -30.97 -10.15 -12.13
N SER A 547 -30.45 -9.74 -10.98
CA SER A 547 -29.81 -10.63 -10.00
C SER A 547 -30.75 -10.91 -8.81
N ALA A 548 -30.77 -12.14 -8.33
CA ALA A 548 -31.42 -12.50 -7.08
C ALA A 548 -30.62 -12.00 -5.86
N ALA A 549 -29.28 -11.99 -5.97
CA ALA A 549 -28.41 -11.31 -5.02
C ALA A 549 -27.30 -10.55 -5.74
N PHE A 550 -26.88 -9.42 -5.17
CA PHE A 550 -25.82 -8.59 -5.73
C PHE A 550 -24.81 -8.19 -4.65
N VAL A 551 -23.55 -8.53 -4.86
CA VAL A 551 -22.45 -8.30 -3.91
C VAL A 551 -21.40 -7.40 -4.54
N ALA A 552 -21.09 -6.27 -3.90
CA ALA A 552 -19.91 -5.48 -4.21
C ALA A 552 -18.73 -6.06 -3.42
N ALA A 553 -17.79 -6.68 -4.14
CA ALA A 553 -16.61 -7.32 -3.55
C ALA A 553 -15.34 -6.46 -3.67
N TRP A 554 -15.44 -5.30 -4.29
CA TRP A 554 -14.34 -4.34 -4.50
C TRP A 554 -13.16 -5.00 -5.20
N LEU A 555 -11.94 -4.85 -4.65
CA LEU A 555 -10.71 -5.49 -5.10
C LEU A 555 -10.17 -6.32 -3.92
N PRO A 556 -10.61 -7.58 -3.77
CA PRO A 556 -10.40 -8.36 -2.55
C PRO A 556 -8.96 -8.88 -2.36
N GLY A 557 -8.07 -8.75 -3.36
CA GLY A 557 -6.69 -9.20 -3.22
C GLY A 557 -6.50 -10.71 -3.44
N SER A 558 -5.56 -11.33 -2.70
CA SER A 558 -5.12 -12.71 -2.96
C SER A 558 -6.03 -13.81 -2.39
N GLU A 559 -7.00 -13.48 -1.53
CA GLU A 559 -7.73 -14.46 -0.73
C GLU A 559 -9.20 -14.61 -1.20
N GLY A 560 -9.42 -15.15 -2.41
CA GLY A 560 -10.76 -15.38 -2.98
C GLY A 560 -11.64 -16.34 -2.15
N GLU A 561 -11.04 -17.17 -1.30
CA GLU A 561 -11.76 -18.00 -0.33
C GLU A 561 -12.65 -17.18 0.59
N GLY A 562 -12.22 -15.97 1.01
CA GLY A 562 -13.04 -15.10 1.87
C GLY A 562 -14.36 -14.70 1.22
N VAL A 563 -14.42 -14.59 -0.11
CA VAL A 563 -15.68 -14.36 -0.85
C VAL A 563 -16.58 -15.59 -0.75
N ALA A 564 -16.03 -16.79 -0.99
CA ALA A 564 -16.77 -18.04 -0.90
C ALA A 564 -17.36 -18.26 0.50
N GLU A 565 -16.57 -18.08 1.55
CA GLU A 565 -16.98 -18.26 2.95
C GLU A 565 -18.20 -17.41 3.32
N VAL A 566 -18.28 -16.18 2.77
CA VAL A 566 -19.43 -15.31 3.00
C VAL A 566 -20.61 -15.74 2.12
N LEU A 567 -20.45 -16.06 0.85
CA LEU A 567 -21.56 -16.49 -0.02
C LEU A 567 -22.27 -17.75 0.51
N PHE A 568 -21.53 -18.65 1.16
CA PHE A 568 -22.04 -19.92 1.68
C PHE A 568 -22.29 -19.91 3.21
N GLY A 569 -22.22 -18.75 3.84
CA GLY A 569 -22.72 -18.52 5.21
C GLY A 569 -21.83 -19.00 6.35
N ASP A 570 -20.54 -19.19 6.12
CA ASP A 570 -19.57 -19.38 7.22
C ASP A 570 -19.44 -18.07 8.02
N TYR A 571 -19.56 -16.94 7.33
CA TYR A 571 -19.60 -15.60 7.91
C TYR A 571 -20.73 -14.78 7.30
N ASP A 572 -21.35 -13.89 8.08
CA ASP A 572 -22.36 -12.96 7.58
C ASP A 572 -21.69 -11.75 6.90
N PHE A 573 -22.43 -11.06 6.05
CA PHE A 573 -22.01 -9.76 5.52
C PHE A 573 -21.97 -8.71 6.64
N SER A 574 -20.89 -7.95 6.70
CA SER A 574 -20.74 -6.83 7.64
C SER A 574 -20.36 -5.52 6.94
N GLY A 575 -19.85 -5.61 5.72
CA GLY A 575 -19.35 -4.46 4.96
C GLY A 575 -20.42 -3.40 4.71
N LYS A 576 -19.97 -2.13 4.70
CA LYS A 576 -20.79 -0.95 4.47
C LYS A 576 -20.18 -0.07 3.38
N LEU A 577 -21.01 0.47 2.48
CA LEU A 577 -20.53 1.35 1.42
C LEU A 577 -19.72 2.52 1.97
N GLY A 578 -18.51 2.72 1.45
CA GLY A 578 -17.68 3.90 1.70
C GLY A 578 -17.97 5.05 0.75
N PHE A 579 -18.80 4.78 -0.25
CA PHE A 579 -19.22 5.71 -1.29
C PHE A 579 -20.72 5.63 -1.51
N SER A 580 -21.34 6.75 -1.82
CA SER A 580 -22.69 6.82 -2.36
C SER A 580 -22.73 6.15 -3.73
N TRP A 581 -23.74 5.31 -4.00
CA TRP A 581 -23.87 4.58 -5.26
C TRP A 581 -24.83 5.32 -6.21
N PRO A 582 -24.39 5.90 -7.33
CA PRO A 582 -25.26 6.71 -8.20
C PRO A 582 -26.28 5.83 -8.93
N ARG A 583 -27.48 6.39 -9.18
CA ARG A 583 -28.52 5.77 -10.03
C ARG A 583 -28.19 5.84 -11.51
N ASN A 584 -27.57 6.94 -11.92
CA ASN A 584 -27.25 7.23 -13.32
C ASN A 584 -26.10 8.22 -13.43
N ALA A 585 -25.57 8.37 -14.63
CA ALA A 585 -24.41 9.20 -14.92
C ALA A 585 -24.59 10.70 -14.56
N ASN A 586 -25.82 11.22 -14.61
CA ASN A 586 -26.07 12.64 -14.33
C ASN A 586 -25.94 13.01 -12.85
N GLN A 587 -25.91 12.01 -11.96
CA GLN A 587 -25.68 12.21 -10.53
C GLN A 587 -24.19 12.26 -10.15
N ILE A 588 -23.26 12.00 -11.08
CA ILE A 588 -21.84 11.90 -10.77
C ILE A 588 -21.15 13.27 -10.96
N PRO A 589 -20.52 13.83 -9.91
CA PRO A 589 -20.36 13.24 -8.57
C PRO A 589 -21.61 13.36 -7.69
N ILE A 590 -21.80 12.39 -6.78
CA ILE A 590 -22.78 12.46 -5.72
C ILE A 590 -22.12 11.97 -4.41
N ASN A 591 -22.29 12.72 -3.34
CA ASN A 591 -21.65 12.43 -2.06
C ASN A 591 -22.61 12.72 -0.90
N VAL A 592 -22.46 12.02 0.19
CA VAL A 592 -23.25 12.28 1.41
C VAL A 592 -23.13 13.75 1.82
N GLY A 593 -24.28 14.39 2.07
CA GLY A 593 -24.36 15.81 2.42
C GLY A 593 -24.59 16.76 1.25
N ASP A 594 -24.62 16.26 0.00
CA ASP A 594 -24.99 17.08 -1.16
C ASP A 594 -26.48 17.51 -1.08
N PRO A 595 -26.88 18.69 -1.60
CA PRO A 595 -28.25 19.20 -1.48
C PRO A 595 -29.32 18.29 -2.09
N ASP A 596 -29.02 17.68 -3.26
CA ASP A 596 -29.94 16.81 -4.00
C ASP A 596 -29.54 15.32 -3.85
N TYR A 597 -29.28 14.89 -2.61
CA TYR A 597 -28.80 13.56 -2.29
C TYR A 597 -29.88 12.48 -2.42
N ASP A 598 -29.94 11.79 -3.55
CA ASP A 598 -30.82 10.65 -3.84
C ASP A 598 -30.08 9.54 -4.61
N PRO A 599 -29.06 8.88 -4.03
CA PRO A 599 -28.33 7.82 -4.70
C PRO A 599 -29.16 6.55 -4.86
N LEU A 600 -28.68 5.58 -5.65
CA LEU A 600 -29.26 4.22 -5.71
C LEU A 600 -29.13 3.51 -4.37
N TYR A 601 -27.91 3.60 -3.75
CA TYR A 601 -27.66 3.20 -2.36
C TYR A 601 -26.89 4.31 -1.66
N GLU A 602 -27.33 4.60 -0.44
CA GLU A 602 -26.71 5.63 0.40
C GLU A 602 -25.32 5.21 0.93
N TYR A 603 -24.49 6.19 1.22
CA TYR A 603 -23.28 5.97 2.02
C TYR A 603 -23.63 5.20 3.31
N GLY A 604 -22.83 4.16 3.63
CA GLY A 604 -23.07 3.31 4.79
C GLY A 604 -24.08 2.18 4.58
N TYR A 605 -24.69 2.08 3.38
CA TYR A 605 -25.59 0.97 3.06
C TYR A 605 -24.83 -0.35 3.00
N GLY A 606 -25.51 -1.43 3.40
CA GLY A 606 -25.08 -2.82 3.32
C GLY A 606 -26.02 -3.70 4.14
N MET A 607 -26.50 -4.79 3.53
CA MET A 607 -27.38 -5.78 4.15
C MET A 607 -26.57 -6.83 4.92
N THR A 608 -27.25 -7.56 5.80
CA THR A 608 -26.79 -8.79 6.44
C THR A 608 -27.80 -9.91 6.12
N TYR A 609 -27.49 -11.15 6.46
CA TYR A 609 -28.45 -12.25 6.36
C TYR A 609 -29.62 -12.14 7.35
N GLY A 610 -29.59 -11.19 8.30
CA GLY A 610 -30.57 -11.05 9.36
C GLY A 610 -30.48 -12.13 10.43
N ARG A 611 -29.39 -12.90 10.50
CA ARG A 611 -29.10 -13.82 11.59
C ARG A 611 -28.50 -13.03 12.76
N SER A 612 -29.17 -13.10 13.93
CA SER A 612 -28.54 -12.70 15.19
C SER A 612 -27.24 -13.51 15.35
N MET A 613 -26.11 -12.84 15.47
CA MET A 613 -24.85 -13.50 15.86
C MET A 613 -25.10 -14.15 17.20
N VAL A 614 -25.20 -15.47 17.23
CA VAL A 614 -25.13 -16.23 18.49
C VAL A 614 -23.67 -16.13 18.93
N SER A 615 -23.42 -15.33 19.97
CA SER A 615 -22.10 -15.26 20.62
C SER A 615 -21.75 -16.64 21.16
N GLU A 616 -20.75 -17.29 20.59
CA GLU A 616 -20.00 -18.35 21.28
C GLU A 616 -18.94 -17.73 22.20
#